data_9037dc2c7718c381d09926f9161c3bf1
#
_entry.id   9037dc2c7718c381d09926f9161c3bf1
#
_cell.length_a   1.000
_cell.length_b   1.000
_cell.length_c   1.000
_cell.angle_alpha   90.00
_cell.angle_beta   90.00
_cell.angle_gamma   90.00
#
_symmetry.space_group_name_H-M   'P 1'
#
loop_
_entity.id
_entity.type
_entity.pdbx_description
1 polymer ?
#
loop_
_entity_poly.entity_id
_entity_poly.type
_entity_poly.pdbx_seq_one_letter_code
_entity_poly.pdbx_strand_id
1 'polypeptide(L)'
;MIKRLRPKWSDAKLKKIYATPHDHTAWQDHIIRVNKTLEIAQGIDGVKSVADLSAGDASIIIALGLSETYIGDYAPRYEYTGPIEQTIEQIPDVDLYICSETLEHLDNPVEVLKQIRQKTKYLLLSTPHARFDDNNLEHYWAWDKDGIAELLAQADFEPIQFHLLELADDYYYDYQIWVCQ
;
A
#
# COMPACT_ATOMS: atom_id res chain seq x y z
N MET A 1 -6.16 -1.62 -17.43
CA MET A 1 -7.45 -0.85 -17.23
C MET A 1 -7.46 -0.23 -15.84
N ILE A 2 -7.95 1.01 -15.73
CA ILE A 2 -8.20 1.71 -14.45
C ILE A 2 -9.69 2.02 -14.37
N LYS A 3 -10.34 1.73 -13.25
CA LYS A 3 -11.78 2.00 -13.05
C LYS A 3 -12.01 2.65 -11.69
N ARG A 4 -12.66 3.82 -11.69
CA ARG A 4 -13.23 4.39 -10.46
C ARG A 4 -14.50 3.60 -10.10
N LEU A 5 -14.52 2.99 -8.92
CA LEU A 5 -15.67 2.22 -8.43
C LEU A 5 -16.70 3.12 -7.75
N ARG A 6 -16.21 4.06 -6.94
CA ARG A 6 -17.06 4.97 -6.14
C ARG A 6 -16.30 6.20 -5.67
N PRO A 7 -17.01 7.26 -5.23
CA PRO A 7 -16.38 8.44 -4.66
C PRO A 7 -15.78 8.15 -3.28
N LYS A 8 -14.71 8.87 -2.92
CA LYS A 8 -14.13 8.88 -1.57
C LYS A 8 -15.17 9.27 -0.53
N TRP A 9 -15.12 8.67 0.64
CA TRP A 9 -15.91 9.09 1.78
C TRP A 9 -15.44 10.43 2.33
N SER A 10 -16.35 11.14 3.03
CA SER A 10 -15.99 12.37 3.72
C SER A 10 -14.96 12.11 4.82
N ASP A 11 -14.10 13.09 5.11
CA ASP A 11 -13.08 12.98 6.14
C ASP A 11 -13.69 12.68 7.53
N ALA A 12 -14.88 13.18 7.82
CA ALA A 12 -15.59 12.86 9.06
C ALA A 12 -15.95 11.36 9.15
N LYS A 13 -16.35 10.75 8.01
CA LYS A 13 -16.64 9.32 7.95
C LYS A 13 -15.36 8.49 8.07
N LEU A 14 -14.29 8.87 7.37
CA LEU A 14 -12.98 8.21 7.44
C LEU A 14 -12.43 8.23 8.87
N LYS A 15 -12.44 9.38 9.55
CA LYS A 15 -12.03 9.51 10.96
C LYS A 15 -12.80 8.58 11.87
N LYS A 16 -14.10 8.39 11.63
CA LYS A 16 -14.93 7.49 12.43
C LYS A 16 -14.59 6.02 12.20
N ILE A 17 -14.36 5.62 10.96
CA ILE A 17 -14.08 4.23 10.58
C ILE A 17 -12.69 3.83 11.06
N TYR A 18 -11.68 4.64 10.74
CA TYR A 18 -10.29 4.37 11.12
C TYR A 18 -9.94 4.77 12.56
N ALA A 19 -10.92 5.23 13.36
CA ALA A 19 -10.71 5.41 14.80
C ALA A 19 -10.34 4.09 15.51
N THR A 20 -10.83 2.98 14.98
CA THR A 20 -10.47 1.62 15.41
C THR A 20 -9.97 0.86 14.20
N PRO A 21 -8.69 0.53 14.13
CA PRO A 21 -8.12 -0.23 13.01
C PRO A 21 -8.77 -1.59 12.87
N HIS A 22 -8.93 -2.04 11.63
CA HIS A 22 -9.40 -3.38 11.34
C HIS A 22 -8.38 -4.42 11.81
N ASP A 23 -8.86 -5.52 12.37
CA ASP A 23 -8.04 -6.68 12.69
C ASP A 23 -8.13 -7.69 11.53
N HIS A 24 -7.08 -7.78 10.74
CA HIS A 24 -6.99 -8.70 9.62
C HIS A 24 -6.22 -9.99 9.98
N THR A 25 -5.75 -10.14 11.20
CA THR A 25 -4.87 -11.26 11.59
C THR A 25 -5.55 -12.63 11.51
N ALA A 26 -6.88 -12.67 11.50
CA ALA A 26 -7.67 -13.91 11.31
C ALA A 26 -7.92 -14.26 9.83
N TRP A 27 -7.59 -13.39 8.89
CA TRP A 27 -7.87 -13.59 7.46
C TRP A 27 -6.68 -14.27 6.78
N GLN A 28 -6.91 -15.46 6.26
CA GLN A 28 -5.85 -16.29 5.71
C GLN A 28 -5.23 -15.70 4.44
N ASP A 29 -6.02 -15.09 3.56
CA ASP A 29 -5.55 -14.38 2.37
C ASP A 29 -4.66 -13.18 2.72
N HIS A 30 -5.02 -12.41 3.76
CA HIS A 30 -4.18 -11.34 4.30
C HIS A 30 -2.83 -11.89 4.78
N ILE A 31 -2.82 -12.98 5.55
CA ILE A 31 -1.59 -13.61 6.05
C ILE A 31 -0.70 -14.07 4.90
N ILE A 32 -1.27 -14.71 3.88
CA ILE A 32 -0.52 -15.18 2.69
C ILE A 32 0.09 -13.99 1.95
N ARG A 33 -0.69 -12.93 1.72
CA ARG A 33 -0.21 -11.71 1.05
C ARG A 33 0.89 -11.01 1.85
N VAL A 34 0.71 -10.81 3.15
CA VAL A 34 1.71 -10.19 4.04
C VAL A 34 3.03 -10.97 4.00
N ASN A 35 2.98 -12.30 4.13
CA ASN A 35 4.17 -13.14 4.08
C ASN A 35 4.88 -13.04 2.72
N LYS A 36 4.13 -13.02 1.60
CA LYS A 36 4.72 -12.86 0.27
C LYS A 36 5.32 -11.46 0.07
N THR A 37 4.65 -10.43 0.56
CA THR A 37 5.16 -9.06 0.51
C THR A 37 6.45 -8.91 1.33
N LEU A 38 6.50 -9.52 2.51
CA LEU A 38 7.69 -9.54 3.37
C LEU A 38 8.86 -10.29 2.70
N GLU A 39 8.61 -11.47 2.11
CA GLU A 39 9.63 -12.24 1.36
C GLU A 39 10.25 -11.38 0.25
N ILE A 40 9.42 -10.68 -0.52
CA ILE A 40 9.88 -9.79 -1.59
C ILE A 40 10.69 -8.62 -1.03
N ALA A 41 10.21 -7.97 0.05
CA ALA A 41 10.90 -6.86 0.69
C ALA A 41 12.30 -7.25 1.18
N GLN A 42 12.43 -8.43 1.80
CA GLN A 42 13.70 -8.98 2.28
C GLN A 42 14.69 -9.28 1.14
N GLY A 43 14.19 -9.48 -0.08
CA GLY A 43 15.00 -9.69 -1.28
C GLY A 43 15.53 -8.40 -1.93
N ILE A 44 15.17 -7.21 -1.43
CA ILE A 44 15.66 -5.93 -1.98
C ILE A 44 16.99 -5.57 -1.32
N ASP A 45 18.07 -5.61 -2.08
CA ASP A 45 19.41 -5.37 -1.56
C ASP A 45 19.65 -3.91 -1.14
N GLY A 46 20.42 -3.74 -0.06
CA GLY A 46 20.95 -2.46 0.39
C GLY A 46 19.94 -1.56 1.11
N VAL A 47 18.78 -2.09 1.50
CA VAL A 47 17.76 -1.37 2.29
C VAL A 47 18.22 -1.26 3.75
N LYS A 48 18.29 -0.03 4.27
CA LYS A 48 18.63 0.30 5.66
C LYS A 48 17.51 1.05 6.36
N SER A 49 16.74 1.83 5.60
CA SER A 49 15.63 2.64 6.08
C SER A 49 14.34 2.30 5.33
N VAL A 50 13.22 2.30 6.06
CA VAL A 50 11.92 1.93 5.49
C VAL A 50 10.80 2.80 6.07
N ALA A 51 9.83 3.14 5.24
CA ALA A 51 8.60 3.80 5.64
C ALA A 51 7.38 3.02 5.22
N ASP A 52 6.34 3.04 6.06
CA ASP A 52 4.97 2.63 5.74
C ASP A 52 4.03 3.57 6.50
N LEU A 53 3.34 4.46 5.79
CA LEU A 53 2.44 5.46 6.38
C LEU A 53 0.96 5.09 6.27
N SER A 54 0.69 3.83 5.93
CA SER A 54 -0.62 3.18 5.88
C SER A 54 -0.54 1.77 6.48
N ALA A 55 0.24 1.65 7.54
CA ALA A 55 0.80 0.39 8.00
C ALA A 55 -0.22 -0.59 8.61
N GLY A 56 -1.44 -0.15 8.94
CA GLY A 56 -2.42 -1.01 9.58
C GLY A 56 -1.89 -1.60 10.89
N ASP A 57 -1.63 -2.90 10.94
CA ASP A 57 -0.99 -3.59 12.06
C ASP A 57 0.55 -3.53 12.05
N ALA A 58 1.13 -2.93 11.01
CA ALA A 58 2.57 -2.79 10.77
C ALA A 58 3.35 -4.13 10.67
N SER A 59 2.67 -5.24 10.39
CA SER A 59 3.29 -6.57 10.41
C SER A 59 4.46 -6.68 9.42
N ILE A 60 4.38 -6.09 8.23
CA ILE A 60 5.45 -6.14 7.22
C ILE A 60 6.67 -5.34 7.69
N ILE A 61 6.49 -4.06 8.05
CA ILE A 61 7.60 -3.16 8.40
C ILE A 61 8.30 -3.59 9.69
N ILE A 62 7.56 -4.09 10.69
CA ILE A 62 8.12 -4.61 11.93
C ILE A 62 8.94 -5.88 11.67
N ALA A 63 8.43 -6.80 10.84
CA ALA A 63 9.10 -8.05 10.52
C ALA A 63 10.38 -7.87 9.69
N LEU A 64 10.57 -6.74 9.00
CA LEU A 64 11.83 -6.40 8.34
C LEU A 64 12.97 -6.17 9.35
N GLY A 65 12.69 -5.75 10.57
CA GLY A 65 13.67 -5.62 11.66
C GLY A 65 14.76 -4.56 11.40
N LEU A 66 14.48 -3.55 10.58
CA LEU A 66 15.41 -2.47 10.29
C LEU A 66 15.45 -1.46 11.44
N SER A 67 16.61 -0.82 11.64
CA SER A 67 16.79 0.17 12.72
C SER A 67 16.17 1.54 12.39
N GLU A 68 16.05 1.88 11.12
CA GLU A 68 15.48 3.14 10.66
C GLU A 68 14.09 2.87 10.04
N THR A 69 13.05 2.97 10.87
CA THR A 69 11.67 2.70 10.48
C THR A 69 10.78 3.92 10.76
N TYR A 70 9.93 4.26 9.79
CA TYR A 70 8.98 5.37 9.88
C TYR A 70 7.58 4.80 9.67
N ILE A 71 6.81 4.68 10.75
CA ILE A 71 5.52 3.99 10.76
C ILE A 71 4.40 5.01 10.99
N GLY A 72 3.42 5.00 10.10
CA GLY A 72 2.24 5.84 10.19
C GLY A 72 0.97 5.11 9.79
N ASP A 73 -0.16 5.71 10.12
CA ASP A 73 -1.47 5.26 9.69
C ASP A 73 -2.48 6.41 9.82
N TYR A 74 -3.61 6.30 9.13
CA TYR A 74 -4.73 7.22 9.33
C TYR A 74 -5.26 7.13 10.78
N ALA A 75 -5.25 5.93 11.36
CA ALA A 75 -5.60 5.69 12.75
C ALA A 75 -4.51 6.19 13.72
N PRO A 76 -4.87 6.72 14.90
CA PRO A 76 -3.92 7.29 15.86
C PRO A 76 -3.19 6.19 16.66
N ARG A 77 -2.32 5.44 15.99
CA ARG A 77 -1.55 4.32 16.56
C ARG A 77 -0.05 4.57 16.59
N TYR A 78 0.45 5.33 15.61
CA TYR A 78 1.87 5.47 15.32
C TYR A 78 2.30 6.93 15.38
N GLU A 79 3.58 7.17 15.25
CA GLU A 79 4.17 8.51 15.29
C GLU A 79 3.58 9.41 14.20
N TYR A 80 3.44 8.89 12.98
CA TYR A 80 2.89 9.64 11.86
C TYR A 80 1.40 9.32 11.70
N THR A 81 0.56 10.12 12.35
CA THR A 81 -0.90 9.92 12.34
C THR A 81 -1.59 10.89 11.40
N GLY A 82 -2.41 10.37 10.49
CA GLY A 82 -3.25 11.16 9.58
C GLY A 82 -3.24 10.66 8.14
N PRO A 83 -3.82 11.45 7.22
CA PRO A 83 -3.79 11.12 5.79
C PRO A 83 -2.36 11.03 5.27
N ILE A 84 -2.08 10.01 4.45
CA ILE A 84 -0.76 9.76 3.88
C ILE A 84 -0.21 11.00 3.12
N GLU A 85 -1.08 11.74 2.45
CA GLU A 85 -0.75 12.96 1.71
C GLU A 85 -0.16 14.07 2.60
N GLN A 86 -0.40 14.00 3.90
CA GLN A 86 0.10 14.97 4.90
C GLN A 86 1.27 14.43 5.71
N THR A 87 1.27 13.13 5.99
CA THR A 87 2.30 12.51 6.83
C THR A 87 3.59 12.24 6.08
N ILE A 88 3.51 12.03 4.76
CA ILE A 88 4.69 11.76 3.92
C ILE A 88 5.69 12.92 3.91
N GLU A 89 5.24 14.16 4.06
CA GLU A 89 6.13 15.33 4.14
C GLU A 89 6.94 15.39 5.44
N GLN A 90 6.55 14.63 6.45
CA GLN A 90 7.15 14.65 7.79
C GLN A 90 8.29 13.65 7.94
N ILE A 91 8.40 12.66 7.06
CA ILE A 91 9.47 11.67 7.09
C ILE A 91 10.68 12.11 6.26
N PRO A 92 11.90 11.66 6.60
CA PRO A 92 13.07 11.82 5.74
C PRO A 92 12.96 10.93 4.50
N ASP A 93 13.93 11.06 3.59
CA ASP A 93 14.10 10.12 2.49
C ASP A 93 14.49 8.75 3.03
N VAL A 94 13.96 7.68 2.41
CA VAL A 94 14.17 6.29 2.82
C VAL A 94 14.64 5.43 1.64
N ASP A 95 15.25 4.29 1.94
CA ASP A 95 15.64 3.33 0.91
C ASP A 95 14.43 2.60 0.32
N LEU A 96 13.45 2.25 1.15
CA LEU A 96 12.25 1.51 0.77
C LEU A 96 10.99 2.19 1.32
N TYR A 97 9.98 2.36 0.47
CA TYR A 97 8.64 2.73 0.88
C TYR A 97 7.67 1.57 0.64
N ILE A 98 6.96 1.15 1.67
CA ILE A 98 5.91 0.11 1.58
C ILE A 98 4.56 0.82 1.42
N CYS A 99 3.84 0.49 0.35
CA CYS A 99 2.49 0.95 0.06
C CYS A 99 1.61 -0.28 -0.21
N SER A 100 1.16 -0.92 0.87
CA SER A 100 0.47 -2.20 0.81
C SER A 100 -1.01 -2.02 1.09
N GLU A 101 -1.88 -2.41 0.12
CA GLU A 101 -3.34 -2.29 0.21
C GLU A 101 -3.76 -0.85 0.62
N THR A 102 -3.28 0.12 -0.13
CA THR A 102 -3.44 1.53 0.19
C THR A 102 -4.03 2.34 -0.96
N LEU A 103 -3.51 2.15 -2.18
CA LEU A 103 -3.87 2.99 -3.33
C LEU A 103 -5.36 2.97 -3.64
N GLU A 104 -6.03 1.83 -3.47
CA GLU A 104 -7.46 1.63 -3.69
C GLU A 104 -8.33 2.48 -2.77
N HIS A 105 -7.79 2.90 -1.63
CA HIS A 105 -8.47 3.74 -0.62
C HIS A 105 -8.23 5.25 -0.82
N LEU A 106 -7.39 5.64 -1.76
CA LEU A 106 -7.02 7.05 -1.98
C LEU A 106 -7.94 7.72 -2.99
N ASP A 107 -8.15 9.02 -2.84
CA ASP A 107 -8.92 9.79 -3.83
C ASP A 107 -8.09 10.05 -5.09
N ASN A 108 -6.82 10.36 -4.93
CA ASN A 108 -5.87 10.64 -6.00
C ASN A 108 -4.58 9.81 -5.84
N PRO A 109 -4.59 8.53 -6.24
CA PRO A 109 -3.46 7.63 -6.03
C PRO A 109 -2.18 8.07 -6.78
N VAL A 110 -2.31 8.70 -7.95
CA VAL A 110 -1.14 9.18 -8.72
C VAL A 110 -0.37 10.25 -7.96
N GLU A 111 -1.07 11.21 -7.33
CA GLU A 111 -0.40 12.28 -6.59
C GLU A 111 0.34 11.73 -5.35
N VAL A 112 -0.24 10.74 -4.67
CA VAL A 112 0.45 10.07 -3.55
C VAL A 112 1.67 9.30 -4.05
N LEU A 113 1.57 8.58 -5.16
CA LEU A 113 2.73 7.91 -5.76
C LEU A 113 3.85 8.90 -6.13
N LYS A 114 3.53 10.09 -6.65
CA LYS A 114 4.52 11.13 -6.92
C LYS A 114 5.20 11.66 -5.65
N GLN A 115 4.45 11.82 -4.56
CA GLN A 115 5.02 12.19 -3.27
C GLN A 115 5.95 11.08 -2.74
N ILE A 116 5.53 9.81 -2.82
CA ILE A 116 6.36 8.66 -2.45
C ILE A 116 7.64 8.63 -3.27
N ARG A 117 7.55 8.88 -4.60
CA ARG A 117 8.72 8.89 -5.50
C ARG A 117 9.80 9.89 -5.07
N GLN A 118 9.40 11.02 -4.49
CA GLN A 118 10.33 12.03 -4.00
C GLN A 118 11.04 11.62 -2.69
N LYS A 119 10.53 10.60 -2.00
CA LYS A 119 10.98 10.18 -0.67
C LYS A 119 11.72 8.84 -0.66
N THR A 120 11.66 8.08 -1.74
CA THR A 120 12.20 6.73 -1.69
C THR A 120 12.98 6.33 -2.94
N LYS A 121 13.97 5.44 -2.71
CA LYS A 121 14.69 4.77 -3.79
C LYS A 121 13.88 3.61 -4.37
N TYR A 122 13.26 2.81 -3.50
CA TYR A 122 12.44 1.67 -3.89
C TYR A 122 11.01 1.81 -3.36
N LEU A 123 10.04 1.45 -4.18
CA LEU A 123 8.65 1.27 -3.80
C LEU A 123 8.32 -0.22 -3.82
N LEU A 124 7.75 -0.72 -2.73
CA LEU A 124 7.05 -2.01 -2.67
C LEU A 124 5.56 -1.74 -2.57
N LEU A 125 4.83 -2.02 -3.63
CA LEU A 125 3.40 -1.78 -3.77
C LEU A 125 2.64 -3.10 -3.80
N SER A 126 1.56 -3.24 -3.02
CA SER A 126 0.55 -4.26 -3.26
C SER A 126 -0.85 -3.68 -3.32
N THR A 127 -1.74 -4.31 -4.08
CA THR A 127 -3.14 -3.92 -4.24
C THR A 127 -3.95 -5.07 -4.83
N PRO A 128 -5.29 -5.13 -4.63
CA PRO A 128 -6.13 -6.11 -5.30
C PRO A 128 -5.98 -6.05 -6.82
N HIS A 129 -6.02 -7.23 -7.46
CA HIS A 129 -5.87 -7.36 -8.90
C HIS A 129 -7.24 -7.53 -9.59
N ALA A 130 -7.51 -6.68 -10.58
CA ALA A 130 -8.61 -6.81 -11.56
C ALA A 130 -10.02 -7.02 -10.96
N ARG A 131 -10.26 -6.60 -9.70
CA ARG A 131 -11.57 -6.77 -9.04
C ARG A 131 -12.51 -5.59 -9.40
N PHE A 132 -12.93 -5.51 -10.66
CA PHE A 132 -13.75 -4.42 -11.18
C PHE A 132 -15.22 -4.44 -10.72
N ASP A 133 -15.64 -5.49 -10.06
CA ASP A 133 -16.95 -5.69 -9.40
C ASP A 133 -16.85 -5.62 -7.87
N ASP A 134 -15.74 -5.09 -7.35
CA ASP A 134 -15.50 -4.99 -5.91
C ASP A 134 -16.59 -4.20 -5.19
N ASN A 135 -17.18 -4.83 -4.18
CA ASN A 135 -18.23 -4.25 -3.35
C ASN A 135 -17.73 -3.76 -1.97
N ASN A 136 -16.44 -3.85 -1.69
CA ASN A 136 -15.85 -3.22 -0.52
C ASN A 136 -16.00 -1.71 -0.63
N LEU A 137 -16.74 -1.11 0.30
CA LEU A 137 -17.08 0.32 0.26
C LEU A 137 -15.89 1.25 0.52
N GLU A 138 -14.78 0.72 1.00
CA GLU A 138 -13.54 1.45 1.25
C GLU A 138 -12.62 1.49 0.02
N HIS A 139 -12.86 0.63 -0.99
CA HIS A 139 -12.12 0.62 -2.24
C HIS A 139 -12.76 1.56 -3.24
N TYR A 140 -12.09 2.63 -3.58
CA TYR A 140 -12.58 3.63 -4.55
C TYR A 140 -12.17 3.32 -5.98
N TRP A 141 -11.13 2.48 -6.15
CA TRP A 141 -10.53 2.12 -7.43
C TRP A 141 -10.37 0.62 -7.59
N ALA A 142 -10.35 0.19 -8.84
CA ALA A 142 -9.89 -1.12 -9.27
C ALA A 142 -9.03 -0.98 -10.53
N TRP A 143 -8.04 -1.85 -10.65
CA TRP A 143 -7.09 -1.88 -11.75
C TRP A 143 -6.54 -3.27 -11.99
N ASP A 144 -6.21 -3.55 -13.24
CA ASP A 144 -5.40 -4.70 -13.61
C ASP A 144 -3.91 -4.31 -13.64
N LYS A 145 -3.08 -5.25 -14.09
CA LYS A 145 -1.64 -5.06 -14.23
C LYS A 145 -1.29 -3.81 -15.07
N ASP A 146 -1.94 -3.66 -16.22
CA ASP A 146 -1.64 -2.53 -17.12
C ASP A 146 -2.07 -1.20 -16.50
N GLY A 147 -3.18 -1.20 -15.73
CA GLY A 147 -3.63 -0.02 -14.99
C GLY A 147 -2.63 0.42 -13.93
N ILE A 148 -2.08 -0.50 -13.13
CA ILE A 148 -1.03 -0.14 -12.16
C ILE A 148 0.25 0.30 -12.86
N ALA A 149 0.67 -0.37 -13.94
CA ALA A 149 1.83 0.06 -14.70
C ALA A 149 1.70 1.49 -15.24
N GLU A 150 0.48 1.88 -15.68
CA GLU A 150 0.18 3.24 -16.09
C GLU A 150 0.30 4.26 -14.95
N LEU A 151 -0.23 3.94 -13.75
CA LEU A 151 -0.12 4.81 -12.57
C LEU A 151 1.34 4.99 -12.14
N LEU A 152 2.12 3.90 -12.12
CA LEU A 152 3.54 3.92 -11.77
C LEU A 152 4.33 4.79 -12.75
N ALA A 153 4.09 4.65 -14.07
CA ALA A 153 4.73 5.46 -15.08
C ALA A 153 4.39 6.96 -14.96
N GLN A 154 3.14 7.31 -14.59
CA GLN A 154 2.74 8.70 -14.33
C GLN A 154 3.42 9.31 -13.10
N ALA A 155 3.95 8.49 -12.21
CA ALA A 155 4.66 8.89 -11.00
C ALA A 155 6.19 8.68 -11.11
N ASP A 156 6.71 8.47 -12.31
CA ASP A 156 8.13 8.25 -12.61
C ASP A 156 8.75 7.05 -11.85
N PHE A 157 7.96 6.02 -11.61
CA PHE A 157 8.44 4.74 -11.11
C PHE A 157 8.69 3.75 -12.26
N GLU A 158 9.85 3.09 -12.22
CA GLU A 158 10.20 1.99 -13.11
C GLU A 158 10.00 0.65 -12.41
N PRO A 159 9.04 -0.20 -12.85
CA PRO A 159 8.86 -1.54 -12.29
C PRO A 159 10.07 -2.44 -12.58
N ILE A 160 10.64 -3.05 -11.54
CA ILE A 160 11.76 -4.00 -11.65
C ILE A 160 11.35 -5.44 -11.30
N GLN A 161 10.27 -5.62 -10.54
CA GLN A 161 9.67 -6.94 -10.28
C GLN A 161 8.14 -6.82 -10.28
N PHE A 162 7.49 -7.89 -10.71
CA PHE A 162 6.04 -8.07 -10.65
C PHE A 162 5.70 -9.49 -10.22
N HIS A 163 4.79 -9.61 -9.24
CA HIS A 163 4.25 -10.87 -8.77
C HIS A 163 2.73 -10.80 -8.76
N LEU A 164 2.08 -11.81 -9.31
CA LEU A 164 0.65 -12.03 -9.18
C LEU A 164 0.44 -13.16 -8.17
N LEU A 165 -0.34 -12.87 -7.15
CA LEU A 165 -0.74 -13.82 -6.12
C LEU A 165 -2.19 -14.21 -6.39
N GLU A 166 -2.38 -15.37 -7.02
CA GLU A 166 -3.68 -15.89 -7.45
C GLU A 166 -4.33 -16.60 -6.26
N LEU A 167 -5.29 -15.98 -5.63
CA LEU A 167 -6.02 -16.48 -4.46
C LEU A 167 -7.55 -16.46 -4.63
N ALA A 168 -8.08 -15.86 -5.71
CA ALA A 168 -9.50 -15.61 -5.87
C ALA A 168 -10.34 -16.90 -6.03
N ASP A 169 -9.73 -18.04 -6.33
CA ASP A 169 -10.43 -19.35 -6.36
C ASP A 169 -10.82 -19.83 -4.96
N ASP A 170 -10.00 -19.50 -3.93
CA ASP A 170 -10.23 -19.89 -2.53
C ASP A 170 -10.72 -18.72 -1.68
N TYR A 171 -10.41 -17.47 -2.09
CA TYR A 171 -10.70 -16.22 -1.39
C TYR A 171 -11.34 -15.20 -2.34
N TYR A 172 -11.53 -13.96 -1.85
CA TYR A 172 -12.21 -12.94 -2.64
C TYR A 172 -11.30 -12.21 -3.62
N TYR A 173 -10.02 -12.02 -3.29
CA TYR A 173 -9.06 -11.24 -4.08
C TYR A 173 -7.90 -12.07 -4.60
N ASP A 174 -7.47 -11.75 -5.82
CA ASP A 174 -6.09 -11.87 -6.25
C ASP A 174 -5.35 -10.58 -5.89
N TYR A 175 -4.03 -10.67 -5.70
CA TYR A 175 -3.22 -9.50 -5.39
C TYR A 175 -2.06 -9.37 -6.38
N GLN A 176 -1.76 -8.13 -6.74
CA GLN A 176 -0.56 -7.79 -7.50
C GLN A 176 0.44 -7.09 -6.60
N ILE A 177 1.70 -7.52 -6.66
CA ILE A 177 2.80 -6.98 -5.87
C ILE A 177 3.90 -6.52 -6.82
N TRP A 178 4.37 -5.30 -6.62
CA TRP A 178 5.33 -4.62 -7.47
C TRP A 178 6.52 -4.15 -6.68
N VAL A 179 7.73 -4.31 -7.21
CA VAL A 179 8.92 -3.58 -6.76
C VAL A 179 9.30 -2.62 -7.87
N CYS A 180 9.49 -1.34 -7.51
CA CYS A 180 9.82 -0.27 -8.43
C CYS A 180 11.01 0.56 -7.91
N GLN A 181 11.68 1.24 -8.83
CA GLN A 181 12.73 2.22 -8.52
C GLN A 181 12.52 3.54 -9.24
#